data_0659aa9f46e80d66373d47e117aea092
#
_entry.id   0659aa9f46e80d66373d47e117aea092
#
_cell.length_a   1.000
_cell.length_b   1.000
_cell.length_c   1.000
_cell.angle_alpha   90.00
_cell.angle_beta   90.00
_cell.angle_gamma   90.00
#
_symmetry.space_group_name_H-M   'P 1'
#
loop_
_entity.id
_entity.type
_entity.pdbx_description
1 polymer ?
#
loop_
_entity_poly.entity_id
_entity_poly.type
_entity_poly.pdbx_seq_one_letter_code
_entity_poly.pdbx_strand_id
1 'polypeptide(L)'
;AGIKENNGAATSLGRTATFLDIYIQRDLDLGILDEMGAQELIDQFIIKLRLVRHLRTPEYNELFGGDPTWVTEAIGGMGVDGRTLVTRSSFRYLHTLTNLGTAPEPNLTVLWSRNLPAAFKSYCSRMSIETDSLQYENDELMQPMYGDDYCIACCVSAMAAGKQMQFFGARANLAKSLLYAINGGVDEIKGLHVIPGIQPDTDEVLDYPKVLGNYKKVLAYVAGLYADTINIIHYMHDKYAYEASQMALHDTLVERLAAFGVA
;
A
#
# COMPACT_ATOMS: atom_id res chain seq x y z
N ALA A 1 5.47 -6.01 17.57
CA ALA A 1 5.26 -7.47 17.75
C ALA A 1 3.77 -7.82 17.59
N GLY A 2 2.84 -7.27 18.39
CA GLY A 2 1.42 -7.60 18.34
C GLY A 2 0.75 -7.38 16.98
N ILE A 3 1.05 -6.30 16.30
CA ILE A 3 0.53 -6.01 14.95
C ILE A 3 1.00 -7.06 13.95
N LYS A 4 2.26 -7.45 14.04
CA LYS A 4 2.84 -8.49 13.19
C LYS A 4 2.21 -9.85 13.43
N GLU A 5 1.93 -10.19 14.67
CA GLU A 5 1.33 -11.46 15.08
C GLU A 5 -0.12 -11.60 14.63
N ASN A 6 -0.81 -10.51 14.36
CA ASN A 6 -2.17 -10.51 13.81
C ASN A 6 -2.26 -10.80 12.30
N ASN A 7 -1.18 -11.27 11.70
CA ASN A 7 -1.18 -11.84 10.35
C ASN A 7 -1.67 -10.88 9.25
N GLY A 8 -1.29 -9.60 9.32
CA GLY A 8 -1.50 -8.68 8.24
C GLY A 8 -0.73 -9.10 6.97
N ALA A 9 -1.28 -8.85 5.80
CA ALA A 9 -0.59 -9.13 4.53
C ALA A 9 0.61 -8.20 4.32
N ALA A 10 0.56 -7.00 4.90
CA ALA A 10 1.59 -5.97 4.79
C ALA A 10 1.55 -5.02 5.98
N THR A 11 2.63 -4.28 6.18
CA THR A 11 2.74 -3.27 7.23
C THR A 11 3.04 -1.91 6.59
N SER A 12 2.18 -0.94 6.79
CA SER A 12 2.46 0.44 6.41
C SER A 12 3.11 1.17 7.58
N LEU A 13 4.28 1.77 7.35
CA LEU A 13 4.94 2.63 8.34
C LEU A 13 4.41 4.06 8.31
N GLY A 14 3.82 4.46 7.20
CA GLY A 14 3.38 5.83 6.98
C GLY A 14 4.51 6.70 6.44
N ARG A 15 4.85 7.76 7.16
CA ARG A 15 5.81 8.80 6.77
C ARG A 15 6.93 8.92 7.81
N THR A 16 7.58 7.80 8.16
CA THR A 16 8.59 7.81 9.22
C THR A 16 9.81 8.66 8.87
N ALA A 17 10.14 8.80 7.59
CA ALA A 17 11.18 9.71 7.12
C ALA A 17 10.92 11.16 7.56
N THR A 18 9.69 11.64 7.39
CA THR A 18 9.30 13.00 7.82
C THR A 18 9.27 13.12 9.33
N PHE A 19 8.73 12.13 10.02
CA PHE A 19 8.63 12.11 11.48
C PHE A 19 10.00 12.05 12.16
N LEU A 20 10.88 11.15 11.74
CA LEU A 20 12.20 10.99 12.33
C LEU A 20 13.13 12.17 12.08
N ASP A 21 12.91 12.91 10.99
CA ASP A 21 13.75 14.07 10.64
C ASP A 21 13.72 15.16 11.72
N ILE A 22 12.61 15.30 12.44
CA ILE A 22 12.46 16.25 13.56
C ILE A 22 13.52 15.97 14.64
N TYR A 23 13.67 14.70 15.01
CA TYR A 23 14.60 14.26 16.06
C TYR A 23 16.03 14.23 15.55
N ILE A 24 16.26 13.73 14.36
CA ILE A 24 17.58 13.68 13.75
C ILE A 24 18.14 15.10 13.57
N GLN A 25 17.33 16.04 13.07
CA GLN A 25 17.78 17.42 12.91
C GLN A 25 18.11 18.07 14.26
N ARG A 26 17.29 17.85 15.28
CA ARG A 26 17.59 18.31 16.64
C ARG A 26 18.96 17.80 17.14
N ASP A 27 19.21 16.51 16.93
CA ASP A 27 20.43 15.87 17.43
C ASP A 27 21.67 16.29 16.62
N LEU A 28 21.51 16.59 15.32
CA LEU A 28 22.54 17.22 14.50
C LEU A 28 22.85 18.65 14.98
N ASP A 29 21.83 19.46 15.24
CA ASP A 29 21.99 20.84 15.72
C ASP A 29 22.64 20.91 17.09
N LEU A 30 22.44 19.90 17.93
CA LEU A 30 23.10 19.76 19.25
C LEU A 30 24.49 19.11 19.17
N GLY A 31 24.94 18.67 18.01
CA GLY A 31 26.20 17.96 17.84
C GLY A 31 26.24 16.57 18.49
N ILE A 32 25.07 15.99 18.78
CA ILE A 32 24.94 14.61 19.29
C ILE A 32 25.16 13.61 18.15
N LEU A 33 24.70 13.96 16.95
CA LEU A 33 24.91 13.20 15.71
C LEU A 33 25.69 14.06 14.72
N ASP A 34 26.38 13.39 13.82
CA ASP A 34 26.81 13.93 12.53
C ASP A 34 25.99 13.33 11.37
N GLU A 35 26.22 13.78 10.16
CA GLU A 35 25.46 13.28 8.99
C GLU A 35 25.70 11.79 8.72
N MET A 36 26.89 11.28 9.03
CA MET A 36 27.20 9.85 8.90
C MET A 36 26.43 9.03 9.92
N GLY A 37 26.42 9.44 11.18
CA GLY A 37 25.65 8.79 12.24
C GLY A 37 24.14 8.83 11.98
N ALA A 38 23.64 9.96 11.45
CA ALA A 38 22.23 10.07 11.07
C ALA A 38 21.85 9.07 9.95
N GLN A 39 22.71 8.91 8.93
CA GLN A 39 22.51 7.93 7.87
C GLN A 39 22.61 6.51 8.42
N GLU A 40 23.58 6.22 9.27
CA GLU A 40 23.76 4.89 9.89
C GLU A 40 22.52 4.48 10.69
N LEU A 41 21.91 5.37 11.44
CA LEU A 41 20.68 5.09 12.19
C LEU A 41 19.53 4.70 11.28
N ILE A 42 19.36 5.37 10.13
CA ILE A 42 18.36 5.02 9.13
C ILE A 42 18.70 3.67 8.49
N ASP A 43 19.95 3.44 8.12
CA ASP A 43 20.39 2.16 7.54
C ASP A 43 20.12 0.99 8.51
N GLN A 44 20.44 1.15 9.80
CA GLN A 44 20.15 0.15 10.83
C GLN A 44 18.65 -0.11 10.99
N PHE A 45 17.82 0.93 10.91
CA PHE A 45 16.38 0.77 10.94
C PHE A 45 15.90 -0.05 9.74
N ILE A 46 16.36 0.26 8.54
CA ILE A 46 16.03 -0.49 7.32
C ILE A 46 16.50 -1.95 7.39
N ILE A 47 17.71 -2.19 7.92
CA ILE A 47 18.20 -3.57 8.14
C ILE A 47 17.23 -4.34 9.04
N LYS A 48 16.75 -3.74 10.12
CA LYS A 48 15.78 -4.39 11.00
C LYS A 48 14.46 -4.71 10.31
N LEU A 49 13.98 -3.83 9.45
CA LEU A 49 12.79 -4.10 8.63
C LEU A 49 12.99 -5.29 7.69
N ARG A 50 14.19 -5.41 7.09
CA ARG A 50 14.56 -6.54 6.22
C ARG A 50 14.73 -7.85 6.96
N LEU A 51 15.05 -7.82 8.25
CA LEU A 51 15.21 -9.00 9.10
C LEU A 51 13.87 -9.53 9.65
N VAL A 52 12.88 -8.66 9.79
CA VAL A 52 11.56 -9.04 10.31
C VAL A 52 10.81 -9.86 9.26
N ARG A 53 10.20 -10.97 9.69
CA ARG A 53 9.41 -11.86 8.83
C ARG A 53 8.04 -12.10 9.43
N HIS A 54 7.03 -12.33 8.58
CA HIS A 54 5.76 -12.88 9.00
C HIS A 54 5.85 -14.39 9.16
N LEU A 55 5.14 -14.91 10.15
CA LEU A 55 4.90 -16.35 10.23
C LEU A 55 3.66 -16.65 9.38
N ARG A 56 3.86 -17.19 8.19
CA ARG A 56 2.80 -17.56 7.26
C ARG A 56 2.72 -19.07 7.12
N THR A 57 1.56 -19.58 6.72
CA THR A 57 1.43 -21.00 6.36
C THR A 57 2.27 -21.30 5.11
N PRO A 58 2.69 -22.56 4.91
CA PRO A 58 3.46 -22.95 3.72
C PRO A 58 2.78 -22.55 2.41
N GLU A 59 1.47 -22.73 2.30
CA GLU A 59 0.69 -22.40 1.12
C GLU A 59 0.68 -20.88 0.84
N TYR A 60 0.66 -20.07 1.89
CA TYR A 60 0.74 -18.63 1.76
C TYR A 60 2.13 -18.19 1.31
N ASN A 61 3.17 -18.81 1.86
CA ASN A 61 4.55 -18.54 1.46
C ASN A 61 4.83 -18.95 0.00
N GLU A 62 4.26 -20.05 -0.45
CA GLU A 62 4.36 -20.46 -1.85
C GLU A 62 3.72 -19.45 -2.79
N LEU A 63 2.51 -18.99 -2.45
CA LEU A 63 1.78 -18.00 -3.25
C LEU A 63 2.50 -16.65 -3.35
N PHE A 64 3.17 -16.21 -2.29
CA PHE A 64 3.79 -14.88 -2.20
C PHE A 64 5.32 -14.90 -2.28
N GLY A 65 5.93 -16.04 -2.56
CA GLY A 65 7.37 -16.15 -2.72
C GLY A 65 8.16 -15.94 -1.43
N GLY A 66 7.63 -16.37 -0.29
CA GLY A 66 8.27 -16.27 1.02
C GLY A 66 7.43 -15.54 2.07
N ASP A 67 8.08 -15.05 3.10
CA ASP A 67 7.48 -14.43 4.27
C ASP A 67 7.89 -12.96 4.51
N PRO A 68 8.06 -12.11 3.47
CA PRO A 68 8.35 -10.70 3.67
C PRO A 68 7.21 -10.00 4.41
N THR A 69 7.52 -8.96 5.17
CA THR A 69 6.50 -8.16 5.88
C THR A 69 5.85 -7.13 4.98
N TRP A 70 6.37 -6.92 3.77
CA TRP A 70 5.93 -5.89 2.82
C TRP A 70 5.68 -4.54 3.48
N VAL A 71 6.72 -4.10 4.17
CA VAL A 71 6.72 -2.80 4.84
C VAL A 71 6.75 -1.70 3.79
N THR A 72 5.82 -0.76 3.87
CA THR A 72 5.76 0.39 2.97
C THR A 72 6.06 1.67 3.73
N GLU A 73 6.92 2.50 3.16
CA GLU A 73 7.25 3.84 3.62
C GLU A 73 6.93 4.86 2.53
N ALA A 74 6.17 5.90 2.86
CA ALA A 74 5.86 7.00 1.94
C ALA A 74 6.81 8.18 2.18
N ILE A 75 7.44 8.66 1.12
CA ILE A 75 8.34 9.82 1.13
C ILE A 75 7.89 10.89 0.13
N GLY A 76 8.23 12.13 0.37
CA GLY A 76 7.79 13.23 -0.49
C GLY A 76 6.37 13.70 -0.19
N GLY A 77 5.67 14.14 -1.21
CA GLY A 77 4.33 14.72 -1.09
C GLY A 77 4.33 16.19 -0.71
N MET A 78 3.15 16.79 -0.73
CA MET A 78 2.89 18.20 -0.44
C MET A 78 1.91 18.33 0.71
N GLY A 79 2.15 19.28 1.60
CA GLY A 79 1.16 19.72 2.58
C GLY A 79 -0.04 20.43 1.94
N VAL A 80 -1.17 20.40 2.60
CA VAL A 80 -2.39 21.14 2.14
C VAL A 80 -2.16 22.66 2.08
N ASP A 81 -1.15 23.15 2.77
CA ASP A 81 -0.70 24.53 2.74
C ASP A 81 0.29 24.84 1.60
N GLY A 82 0.57 23.88 0.73
CA GLY A 82 1.48 23.98 -0.41
C GLY A 82 2.96 23.82 -0.09
N ARG A 83 3.33 23.56 1.16
CA ARG A 83 4.72 23.24 1.51
C ARG A 83 5.07 21.82 1.07
N THR A 84 6.34 21.61 0.70
CA THR A 84 6.83 20.25 0.49
C THR A 84 6.99 19.52 1.83
N LEU A 85 6.66 18.24 1.84
CA LEU A 85 6.91 17.34 2.98
C LEU A 85 8.23 16.55 2.82
N VAL A 86 9.02 16.89 1.80
CA VAL A 86 10.37 16.37 1.63
C VAL A 86 11.27 16.89 2.73
N THR A 87 11.94 16.00 3.42
CA THR A 87 12.93 16.30 4.48
C THR A 87 14.30 15.75 4.08
N ARG A 88 15.33 16.07 4.86
CA ARG A 88 16.65 15.44 4.68
C ARG A 88 16.59 13.94 4.84
N SER A 89 15.76 13.44 5.75
CA SER A 89 15.57 12.01 5.93
C SER A 89 14.88 11.33 4.76
N SER A 90 14.09 12.05 3.95
CA SER A 90 13.61 11.52 2.66
C SER A 90 14.79 11.14 1.74
N PHE A 91 15.84 11.94 1.70
CA PHE A 91 17.06 11.63 0.97
C PHE A 91 17.86 10.49 1.62
N ARG A 92 17.90 10.41 2.96
CA ARG A 92 18.58 9.32 3.68
C ARG A 92 17.92 7.98 3.40
N TYR A 93 16.59 7.93 3.37
CA TYR A 93 15.85 6.71 2.99
C TYR A 93 16.17 6.27 1.56
N LEU A 94 16.22 7.19 0.60
CA LEU A 94 16.66 6.87 -0.76
C LEU A 94 18.11 6.38 -0.79
N HIS A 95 18.99 6.99 0.02
CA HIS A 95 20.39 6.62 0.05
C HIS A 95 20.65 5.23 0.65
N THR A 96 19.72 4.69 1.45
CA THR A 96 19.80 3.30 1.92
C THR A 96 19.85 2.30 0.77
N LEU A 97 19.26 2.61 -0.37
CA LEU A 97 19.30 1.75 -1.56
C LEU A 97 20.72 1.64 -2.13
N THR A 98 21.52 2.70 -1.98
CA THR A 98 22.96 2.66 -2.34
C THR A 98 23.77 1.90 -1.29
N ASN A 99 23.54 2.15 -0.01
CA ASN A 99 24.34 1.58 1.07
C ASN A 99 24.06 0.09 1.29
N LEU A 100 22.79 -0.31 1.20
CA LEU A 100 22.32 -1.65 1.56
C LEU A 100 21.89 -2.48 0.35
N GLY A 101 21.86 -1.89 -0.84
CA GLY A 101 21.32 -2.52 -2.03
C GLY A 101 19.79 -2.60 -2.02
N THR A 102 19.24 -3.16 -3.11
CA THR A 102 17.81 -3.33 -3.32
C THR A 102 17.25 -4.45 -2.46
N ALA A 103 16.03 -4.27 -1.97
CA ALA A 103 15.29 -5.30 -1.24
C ALA A 103 13.79 -4.98 -1.25
N PRO A 104 12.91 -5.98 -0.97
CA PRO A 104 11.47 -5.74 -0.89
C PRO A 104 11.06 -4.79 0.24
N GLU A 105 11.88 -4.68 1.29
CA GLU A 105 11.62 -3.81 2.44
C GLU A 105 12.68 -2.70 2.57
N PRO A 106 12.22 -1.48 2.84
CA PRO A 106 10.85 -1.03 2.69
C PRO A 106 10.49 -0.86 1.21
N ASN A 107 9.23 -1.09 0.88
CA ASN A 107 8.68 -0.63 -0.37
C ASN A 107 8.57 0.90 -0.29
N LEU A 108 9.48 1.61 -0.93
CA LEU A 108 9.53 3.07 -0.90
C LEU A 108 8.58 3.65 -1.94
N THR A 109 7.56 4.35 -1.48
CA THR A 109 6.60 5.05 -2.36
C THR A 109 6.86 6.54 -2.32
N VAL A 110 7.20 7.10 -3.46
CA VAL A 110 7.32 8.56 -3.66
C VAL A 110 5.93 9.13 -3.92
N LEU A 111 5.44 9.97 -3.02
CA LEU A 111 4.23 10.76 -3.23
C LEU A 111 4.59 11.93 -4.15
N TRP A 112 4.37 11.71 -5.44
CA TRP A 112 4.86 12.60 -6.48
C TRP A 112 3.93 13.78 -6.74
N SER A 113 4.51 14.97 -6.79
CA SER A 113 3.87 16.19 -7.27
C SER A 113 4.83 16.96 -8.17
N ARG A 114 4.31 17.69 -9.15
CA ARG A 114 5.09 18.61 -9.97
C ARG A 114 5.82 19.67 -9.13
N ASN A 115 5.27 20.00 -7.97
CA ASN A 115 5.77 21.03 -7.07
C ASN A 115 6.86 20.55 -6.10
N LEU A 116 7.20 19.27 -6.13
CA LEU A 116 8.32 18.75 -5.34
C LEU A 116 9.64 19.44 -5.73
N PRO A 117 10.59 19.59 -4.78
CA PRO A 117 11.91 20.15 -5.07
C PRO A 117 12.60 19.42 -6.23
N ALA A 118 13.17 20.18 -7.16
CA ALA A 118 13.81 19.61 -8.35
C ALA A 118 14.94 18.62 -7.99
N ALA A 119 15.73 18.92 -6.96
CA ALA A 119 16.80 18.03 -6.47
C ALA A 119 16.24 16.68 -6.00
N PHE A 120 15.11 16.68 -5.30
CA PHE A 120 14.45 15.45 -4.83
C PHE A 120 13.92 14.64 -6.01
N LYS A 121 13.22 15.27 -6.95
CA LYS A 121 12.72 14.60 -8.17
C LYS A 121 13.86 13.96 -8.98
N SER A 122 14.97 14.71 -9.16
CA SER A 122 16.14 14.20 -9.88
C SER A 122 16.78 13.01 -9.14
N TYR A 123 16.86 13.07 -7.81
CA TYR A 123 17.42 11.98 -7.02
C TYR A 123 16.53 10.73 -7.06
N CYS A 124 15.21 10.88 -6.92
CA CYS A 124 14.26 9.79 -7.08
C CYS A 124 14.37 9.12 -8.46
N SER A 125 14.42 9.92 -9.53
CA SER A 125 14.57 9.40 -10.90
C SER A 125 15.87 8.61 -11.08
N ARG A 126 16.98 9.11 -10.52
CA ARG A 126 18.25 8.39 -10.53
C ARG A 126 18.15 7.07 -9.79
N MET A 127 17.61 7.08 -8.56
CA MET A 127 17.45 5.85 -7.77
C MET A 127 16.50 4.85 -8.43
N SER A 128 15.47 5.31 -9.12
CA SER A 128 14.60 4.42 -9.91
C SER A 128 15.34 3.71 -11.04
N ILE A 129 16.24 4.41 -11.72
CA ILE A 129 17.03 3.84 -12.82
C ILE A 129 18.08 2.85 -12.31
N GLU A 130 18.73 3.21 -11.19
CA GLU A 130 19.85 2.43 -10.64
C GLU A 130 19.39 1.21 -9.83
N THR A 131 18.18 1.22 -9.27
CA THR A 131 17.80 0.23 -8.24
C THR A 131 16.48 -0.50 -8.47
N ASP A 132 15.62 -0.05 -9.36
CA ASP A 132 14.26 -0.59 -9.60
C ASP A 132 13.40 -0.72 -8.30
N SER A 133 13.72 0.07 -7.26
CA SER A 133 13.16 -0.12 -5.90
C SER A 133 12.23 1.00 -5.45
N LEU A 134 11.75 1.84 -6.36
CA LEU A 134 10.82 2.92 -6.04
C LEU A 134 9.47 2.73 -6.72
N GLN A 135 8.42 3.05 -5.97
CA GLN A 135 7.07 3.25 -6.50
C GLN A 135 6.72 4.73 -6.48
N TYR A 136 5.72 5.10 -7.27
CA TYR A 136 5.22 6.47 -7.36
C TYR A 136 3.71 6.48 -7.25
N GLU A 137 3.20 7.36 -6.40
CA GLU A 137 1.79 7.69 -6.30
C GLU A 137 1.58 9.17 -6.67
N ASN A 138 0.49 9.47 -7.34
CA ASN A 138 0.19 10.82 -7.75
C ASN A 138 -0.42 11.61 -6.59
N ASP A 139 0.41 12.36 -5.88
CA ASP A 139 0.00 13.18 -4.74
C ASP A 139 -1.01 14.28 -5.12
N GLU A 140 -0.97 14.77 -6.36
CA GLU A 140 -1.93 15.80 -6.83
C GLU A 140 -3.36 15.26 -6.95
N LEU A 141 -3.52 13.94 -7.12
CA LEU A 141 -4.82 13.25 -7.11
C LEU A 141 -5.19 12.75 -5.73
N MET A 142 -4.22 12.29 -4.94
CA MET A 142 -4.48 11.63 -3.66
C MET A 142 -4.69 12.64 -2.53
N GLN A 143 -3.89 13.70 -2.44
CA GLN A 143 -3.97 14.70 -1.38
C GLN A 143 -5.37 15.33 -1.25
N PRO A 144 -6.08 15.71 -2.32
CA PRO A 144 -7.43 16.25 -2.19
C PRO A 144 -8.44 15.29 -1.55
N MET A 145 -8.21 13.99 -1.63
CA MET A 145 -9.08 12.95 -1.07
C MET A 145 -8.73 12.58 0.37
N TYR A 146 -7.43 12.55 0.69
CA TYR A 146 -6.92 12.00 1.95
C TYR A 146 -6.27 13.05 2.87
N GLY A 147 -6.06 14.28 2.39
CA GLY A 147 -5.30 15.31 3.10
C GLY A 147 -3.79 15.13 2.94
N ASP A 148 -3.01 15.80 3.76
CA ASP A 148 -1.54 15.76 3.73
C ASP A 148 -0.95 14.63 4.62
N ASP A 149 -1.77 14.04 5.48
CA ASP A 149 -1.35 12.98 6.39
C ASP A 149 -1.93 11.62 5.96
N TYR A 150 -1.58 11.22 4.77
CA TYR A 150 -1.88 9.89 4.27
C TYR A 150 -0.61 9.10 3.96
N CYS A 151 -0.74 7.81 3.91
CA CYS A 151 0.32 6.88 3.56
C CYS A 151 -0.20 5.83 2.59
N ILE A 152 0.71 5.02 2.09
CA ILE A 152 0.37 3.91 1.21
C ILE A 152 0.44 2.62 2.01
N ALA A 153 -0.66 1.90 2.03
CA ALA A 153 -0.73 0.57 2.59
C ALA A 153 -0.35 -0.48 1.55
N CYS A 154 0.48 -1.43 1.94
CA CYS A 154 0.96 -2.48 1.05
C CYS A 154 1.71 -1.89 -0.15
N CYS A 155 1.12 -2.01 -1.34
CA CYS A 155 1.75 -1.59 -2.58
C CYS A 155 1.22 -0.24 -3.09
N VAL A 156 -0.10 -0.04 -3.07
CA VAL A 156 -0.74 1.07 -3.81
C VAL A 156 -1.98 1.67 -3.14
N SER A 157 -2.42 1.16 -1.99
CA SER A 157 -3.67 1.62 -1.38
C SER A 157 -3.42 2.82 -0.47
N ALA A 158 -3.97 3.98 -0.81
CA ALA A 158 -3.92 5.13 0.07
C ALA A 158 -4.85 4.97 1.26
N MET A 159 -4.39 5.46 2.41
CA MET A 159 -5.21 5.57 3.63
C MET A 159 -4.78 6.78 4.44
N ALA A 160 -5.74 7.44 5.07
CA ALA A 160 -5.45 8.53 6.00
C ALA A 160 -4.77 7.93 7.25
N ALA A 161 -3.58 8.42 7.58
CA ALA A 161 -2.78 7.92 8.70
C ALA A 161 -3.55 8.11 10.02
N GLY A 162 -3.61 7.04 10.81
CA GLY A 162 -4.30 7.02 12.09
C GLY A 162 -5.82 7.13 12.05
N LYS A 163 -6.44 7.13 10.88
CA LYS A 163 -7.90 7.24 10.72
C LYS A 163 -8.51 6.10 9.92
N GLN A 164 -7.72 5.45 9.10
CA GLN A 164 -8.17 4.39 8.22
C GLN A 164 -7.21 3.22 8.30
N MET A 165 -7.71 2.03 8.04
CA MET A 165 -6.92 0.83 7.85
C MET A 165 -7.34 0.14 6.55
N GLN A 166 -6.44 -0.63 5.97
CA GLN A 166 -6.77 -1.48 4.86
C GLN A 166 -7.16 -2.88 5.36
N PHE A 167 -8.32 -3.33 4.93
CA PHE A 167 -8.82 -4.66 5.23
C PHE A 167 -8.93 -5.50 3.95
N PHE A 168 -8.21 -6.61 3.90
CA PHE A 168 -8.21 -7.54 2.76
C PHE A 168 -9.25 -8.65 2.93
N GLY A 169 -10.53 -8.29 3.02
CA GLY A 169 -11.61 -9.26 3.17
C GLY A 169 -12.03 -9.91 1.85
N ALA A 170 -11.79 -9.25 0.73
CA ALA A 170 -12.12 -9.75 -0.60
C ALA A 170 -11.17 -9.19 -1.66
N ARG A 171 -11.16 -9.82 -2.83
CA ARG A 171 -10.36 -9.35 -3.99
C ARG A 171 -11.19 -9.50 -5.26
N ALA A 172 -11.11 -8.51 -6.13
CA ALA A 172 -11.67 -8.55 -7.48
C ALA A 172 -10.54 -8.77 -8.50
N ASN A 173 -10.68 -9.81 -9.33
CA ASN A 173 -9.75 -10.05 -10.42
C ASN A 173 -10.19 -9.24 -11.65
N LEU A 174 -9.56 -8.11 -11.90
CA LEU A 174 -9.89 -7.19 -12.99
C LEU A 174 -9.63 -7.81 -14.37
N ALA A 175 -8.57 -8.59 -14.52
CA ALA A 175 -8.25 -9.27 -15.78
C ALA A 175 -9.32 -10.34 -16.11
N LYS A 176 -9.74 -11.11 -15.13
CA LYS A 176 -10.83 -12.07 -15.28
C LYS A 176 -12.16 -11.38 -15.60
N SER A 177 -12.41 -10.22 -15.02
CA SER A 177 -13.57 -9.39 -15.34
C SER A 177 -13.58 -8.95 -16.80
N LEU A 178 -12.42 -8.67 -17.38
CA LEU A 178 -12.30 -8.37 -18.81
C LEU A 178 -12.62 -9.60 -19.68
N LEU A 179 -12.15 -10.77 -19.30
CA LEU A 179 -12.51 -12.02 -20.00
C LEU A 179 -14.01 -12.27 -19.96
N TYR A 180 -14.68 -12.05 -18.82
CA TYR A 180 -16.14 -12.14 -18.75
C TYR A 180 -16.84 -11.12 -19.67
N ALA A 181 -16.28 -9.92 -19.79
CA ALA A 181 -16.85 -8.90 -20.68
C ALA A 181 -16.78 -9.30 -22.16
N ILE A 182 -15.72 -9.99 -22.56
CA ILE A 182 -15.51 -10.50 -23.92
C ILE A 182 -16.39 -11.73 -24.16
N ASN A 183 -16.40 -12.67 -23.20
CA ASN A 183 -17.02 -14.00 -23.35
C ASN A 183 -18.51 -14.01 -22.94
N GLY A 184 -19.19 -12.88 -22.86
CA GLY A 184 -20.62 -12.86 -22.54
C GLY A 184 -20.96 -13.29 -21.12
N GLY A 185 -20.06 -13.06 -20.15
CA GLY A 185 -20.23 -13.45 -18.77
C GLY A 185 -19.95 -14.93 -18.48
N VAL A 186 -19.39 -15.66 -19.44
CA VAL A 186 -19.10 -17.09 -19.34
C VAL A 186 -17.65 -17.29 -18.90
N ASP A 187 -17.43 -18.21 -17.96
CA ASP A 187 -16.11 -18.67 -17.58
C ASP A 187 -15.51 -19.54 -18.69
N GLU A 188 -14.38 -19.11 -19.26
CA GLU A 188 -13.77 -19.76 -20.42
C GLU A 188 -13.18 -21.15 -20.10
N ILE A 189 -12.93 -21.45 -18.82
CA ILE A 189 -12.37 -22.73 -18.40
C ILE A 189 -13.48 -23.73 -18.11
N LYS A 190 -14.51 -23.28 -17.38
CA LYS A 190 -15.59 -24.16 -16.89
C LYS A 190 -16.82 -24.14 -17.77
N GLY A 191 -16.96 -23.19 -18.70
CA GLY A 191 -18.13 -23.00 -19.52
C GLY A 191 -19.38 -22.55 -18.75
N LEU A 192 -19.22 -22.10 -17.51
CA LEU A 192 -20.32 -21.67 -16.66
C LEU A 192 -20.68 -20.22 -16.92
N HIS A 193 -21.95 -19.91 -17.02
CA HIS A 193 -22.43 -18.53 -17.08
C HIS A 193 -22.41 -17.92 -15.68
N VAL A 194 -21.46 -17.04 -15.44
CA VAL A 194 -21.16 -16.46 -14.10
C VAL A 194 -21.79 -15.08 -13.93
N ILE A 195 -21.72 -14.25 -14.99
CA ILE A 195 -22.22 -12.87 -14.96
C ILE A 195 -23.37 -12.70 -15.94
N PRO A 196 -24.59 -12.45 -15.45
CA PRO A 196 -25.77 -12.34 -16.32
C PRO A 196 -25.81 -11.03 -17.10
N GLY A 197 -26.51 -11.02 -18.21
CA GLY A 197 -26.81 -9.81 -18.99
C GLY A 197 -25.69 -9.26 -19.84
N ILE A 198 -24.59 -10.00 -19.97
CA ILE A 198 -23.49 -9.66 -20.86
C ILE A 198 -23.67 -10.41 -22.19
N GLN A 199 -23.56 -9.68 -23.29
CA GLN A 199 -23.56 -10.29 -24.62
C GLN A 199 -22.13 -10.53 -25.07
N PRO A 200 -21.79 -11.74 -25.58
CA PRO A 200 -20.44 -12.02 -26.03
C PRO A 200 -20.06 -11.11 -27.22
N ASP A 201 -18.80 -10.81 -27.34
CA ASP A 201 -18.26 -10.25 -28.57
C ASP A 201 -17.81 -11.40 -29.46
N THR A 202 -18.58 -11.63 -30.53
CA THR A 202 -18.38 -12.75 -31.46
C THR A 202 -17.73 -12.31 -32.78
N ASP A 203 -17.32 -11.02 -32.87
CA ASP A 203 -16.66 -10.49 -34.04
C ASP A 203 -15.21 -10.98 -34.12
N GLU A 204 -14.66 -11.14 -35.32
CA GLU A 204 -13.27 -11.57 -35.50
C GLU A 204 -12.26 -10.57 -34.90
N VAL A 205 -12.64 -9.30 -34.84
CA VAL A 205 -11.86 -8.22 -34.23
C VAL A 205 -12.68 -7.61 -33.12
N LEU A 206 -12.12 -7.55 -31.92
CA LEU A 206 -12.78 -6.98 -30.75
C LEU A 206 -13.14 -5.51 -30.99
N ASP A 207 -14.39 -5.15 -30.78
CA ASP A 207 -14.87 -3.77 -30.81
C ASP A 207 -14.65 -3.10 -29.45
N TYR A 208 -13.72 -2.14 -29.37
CA TYR A 208 -13.37 -1.48 -28.13
C TYR A 208 -14.58 -0.84 -27.39
N PRO A 209 -15.45 -0.03 -28.03
CA PRO A 209 -16.64 0.51 -27.38
C PRO A 209 -17.55 -0.57 -26.77
N LYS A 210 -17.77 -1.65 -27.48
CA LYS A 210 -18.62 -2.78 -27.03
C LYS A 210 -17.99 -3.51 -25.85
N VAL A 211 -16.71 -3.86 -25.96
CA VAL A 211 -15.97 -4.52 -24.86
C VAL A 211 -15.91 -3.61 -23.64
N LEU A 212 -15.63 -2.33 -23.79
CA LEU A 212 -15.61 -1.36 -22.68
C LEU A 212 -17.00 -1.22 -22.03
N GLY A 213 -18.06 -1.19 -22.82
CA GLY A 213 -19.44 -1.15 -22.33
C GLY A 213 -19.79 -2.39 -21.50
N ASN A 214 -19.44 -3.57 -21.98
CA ASN A 214 -19.59 -4.82 -21.25
C ASN A 214 -18.71 -4.84 -19.99
N TYR A 215 -17.47 -4.42 -20.09
CA TYR A 215 -16.54 -4.39 -18.95
C TYR A 215 -17.05 -3.51 -17.81
N LYS A 216 -17.60 -2.35 -18.10
CA LYS A 216 -18.25 -1.50 -17.09
C LYS A 216 -19.41 -2.21 -16.38
N LYS A 217 -20.23 -2.99 -17.11
CA LYS A 217 -21.32 -3.78 -16.50
C LYS A 217 -20.77 -4.88 -15.61
N VAL A 218 -19.76 -5.60 -16.08
CA VAL A 218 -19.09 -6.66 -15.30
C VAL A 218 -18.48 -6.07 -14.03
N LEU A 219 -17.77 -4.94 -14.12
CA LEU A 219 -17.17 -4.28 -12.96
C LEU A 219 -18.25 -3.83 -11.95
N ALA A 220 -19.37 -3.30 -12.41
CA ALA A 220 -20.48 -2.92 -11.51
C ALA A 220 -21.04 -4.14 -10.76
N TYR A 221 -21.21 -5.28 -11.46
CA TYR A 221 -21.65 -6.53 -10.85
C TYR A 221 -20.62 -7.05 -9.82
N VAL A 222 -19.34 -7.10 -10.19
CA VAL A 222 -18.25 -7.54 -9.31
C VAL A 222 -18.10 -6.61 -8.10
N ALA A 223 -18.24 -5.29 -8.27
CA ALA A 223 -18.22 -4.33 -7.19
C ALA A 223 -19.39 -4.56 -6.20
N GLY A 224 -20.57 -4.89 -6.69
CA GLY A 224 -21.71 -5.27 -5.85
C GLY A 224 -21.39 -6.50 -4.99
N LEU A 225 -20.91 -7.58 -5.62
CA LEU A 225 -20.51 -8.80 -4.90
C LEU A 225 -19.37 -8.53 -3.89
N TYR A 226 -18.44 -7.68 -4.25
CA TYR A 226 -17.35 -7.26 -3.36
C TYR A 226 -17.91 -6.53 -2.11
N ALA A 227 -18.79 -5.56 -2.33
CA ALA A 227 -19.43 -4.82 -1.24
C ALA A 227 -20.25 -5.74 -0.32
N ASP A 228 -21.06 -6.65 -0.91
CA ASP A 228 -21.82 -7.62 -0.14
C ASP A 228 -20.92 -8.54 0.70
N THR A 229 -19.81 -9.01 0.12
CA THR A 229 -18.84 -9.85 0.83
C THR A 229 -18.23 -9.09 2.03
N ILE A 230 -17.79 -7.86 1.83
CA ILE A 230 -17.22 -7.04 2.92
C ILE A 230 -18.27 -6.75 3.99
N ASN A 231 -19.50 -6.43 3.62
CA ASN A 231 -20.60 -6.20 4.55
C ASN A 231 -20.94 -7.44 5.38
N ILE A 232 -20.93 -8.63 4.77
CA ILE A 232 -21.12 -9.90 5.48
C ILE A 232 -20.00 -10.15 6.48
N ILE A 233 -18.75 -9.97 6.08
CA ILE A 233 -17.59 -10.12 6.97
C ILE A 233 -17.69 -9.14 8.14
N HIS A 234 -18.00 -7.88 7.87
CA HIS A 234 -18.17 -6.87 8.91
C HIS A 234 -19.30 -7.22 9.89
N TYR A 235 -20.43 -7.65 9.37
CA TYR A 235 -21.55 -8.17 10.18
C TYR A 235 -21.15 -9.38 11.04
N MET A 236 -20.36 -10.29 10.49
CA MET A 236 -19.85 -11.44 11.25
C MET A 236 -18.96 -11.00 12.40
N HIS A 237 -18.08 -10.02 12.20
CA HIS A 237 -17.22 -9.44 13.24
C HIS A 237 -18.06 -8.79 14.35
N ASP A 238 -19.15 -8.11 14.01
CA ASP A 238 -20.05 -7.48 14.99
C ASP A 238 -20.84 -8.51 15.83
N LYS A 239 -21.19 -9.63 15.22
CA LYS A 239 -22.14 -10.59 15.82
C LYS A 239 -21.50 -11.78 16.51
N TYR A 240 -20.31 -12.16 16.09
CA TYR A 240 -19.66 -13.38 16.56
C TYR A 240 -18.27 -13.08 17.12
N ALA A 241 -18.08 -13.28 18.41
CA ALA A 241 -16.77 -13.31 19.03
C ALA A 241 -16.10 -14.64 18.72
N TYR A 242 -15.18 -14.65 17.75
CA TYR A 242 -14.45 -15.85 17.38
C TYR A 242 -13.47 -16.28 18.46
N GLU A 243 -12.72 -15.32 18.95
CA GLU A 243 -11.82 -15.48 20.08
C GLU A 243 -11.72 -14.15 20.82
N ALA A 244 -12.10 -14.13 22.09
CA ALA A 244 -12.23 -12.90 22.86
C ALA A 244 -10.94 -12.06 22.92
N SER A 245 -9.78 -12.70 22.98
CA SER A 245 -8.49 -11.99 23.04
C SER A 245 -8.11 -11.37 21.71
N GLN A 246 -8.32 -12.06 20.60
CA GLN A 246 -8.01 -11.56 19.25
C GLN A 246 -9.03 -10.52 18.79
N MET A 247 -10.30 -10.73 19.08
CA MET A 247 -11.34 -9.75 18.77
C MET A 247 -11.19 -8.49 19.60
N ALA A 248 -10.89 -8.60 20.90
CA ALA A 248 -10.60 -7.44 21.72
C ALA A 248 -9.34 -6.69 21.23
N LEU A 249 -8.35 -7.39 20.71
CA LEU A 249 -7.18 -6.78 20.11
C LEU A 249 -7.52 -6.13 18.77
N HIS A 250 -8.30 -6.79 17.93
CA HIS A 250 -8.72 -6.28 16.64
C HIS A 250 -9.64 -5.06 16.78
N ASP A 251 -10.73 -5.19 17.53
CA ASP A 251 -11.73 -4.12 17.65
C ASP A 251 -11.23 -2.97 18.53
N THR A 252 -10.50 -3.28 19.61
CA THR A 252 -10.04 -2.26 20.53
C THR A 252 -8.69 -1.68 20.14
N LEU A 253 -7.77 -2.50 19.68
CA LEU A 253 -6.43 -2.04 19.30
C LEU A 253 -6.43 -1.40 17.92
N VAL A 254 -7.10 -1.99 16.95
CA VAL A 254 -7.14 -1.47 15.58
C VAL A 254 -7.95 -0.17 15.53
N GLU A 255 -9.13 -0.12 16.14
CA GLU A 255 -9.90 1.12 16.22
C GLU A 255 -9.18 2.20 17.04
N ARG A 256 -8.60 1.85 18.17
CA ARG A 256 -7.87 2.80 19.01
C ARG A 256 -6.53 3.19 18.42
N LEU A 257 -5.79 2.27 17.82
CA LEU A 257 -4.54 2.60 17.13
C LEU A 257 -4.81 3.44 15.87
N ALA A 258 -5.88 3.15 15.13
CA ALA A 258 -6.33 4.01 14.05
C ALA A 258 -6.67 5.42 14.56
N ALA A 259 -7.35 5.53 15.69
CA ALA A 259 -7.65 6.81 16.33
C ALA A 259 -6.41 7.55 16.84
N PHE A 260 -5.33 6.85 17.16
CA PHE A 260 -4.06 7.43 17.61
C PHE A 260 -3.01 7.61 16.52
N GLY A 261 -3.32 7.34 15.28
CA GLY A 261 -2.40 7.50 14.17
C GLY A 261 -1.33 6.42 14.04
N VAL A 262 -1.59 5.22 14.51
CA VAL A 262 -0.63 4.10 14.54
C VAL A 262 -1.03 2.97 13.58
N ALA A 263 -2.14 3.09 12.89
CA ALA A 263 -2.61 2.08 11.92
C ALA A 263 -2.19 2.38 10.50
#